data_ea7879c04a0df7528dcd5c00c0a2a2f7
#
_entry.id   ea7879c04a0df7528dcd5c00c0a2a2f7
#
_cell.length_a   1.000
_cell.length_b   1.000
_cell.length_c   1.000
_cell.angle_alpha   90.00
_cell.angle_beta   90.00
_cell.angle_gamma   90.00
#
_symmetry.space_group_name_H-M   'P 1'
#
loop_
_entity.id
_entity.type
_entity.pdbx_description
1 polymer ?
#
loop_
_entity_poly.entity_id
_entity_poly.type
_entity_poly.pdbx_seq_one_letter_code
_entity_poly.pdbx_strand_id
1 'polypeptide(L)'
;LMIKTLTKIFALTAVTKSLLETKKSQSEGTTQLHPSKIPGRTLFVREQEFFVRENTIEGSTPIVFLHSWGSDSLGSWFKILPKIKKESSFVAIDMRNHGKSDASWDRWDVDENADIVISILNELSISKCNIVGWSMGSAVAMSIAKKNKSIVNKLVLITPFSWLGGAVYNDKLAFKIFVSFVRIRERLFPNFNPKSKFSFLRKSNAINDEYTEWAWNNLHKSKDDFIYADGGRFVVPYDARPWIEEIEAETLVITGGKDKLVPEETSNDVVSRLKNVRVKTFPDAGHSVPWTHENELLNELKEFF
;
A
#
# COMPACT_ATOMS: atom_id res chain seq x y z
N LEU A 1 29.37 -10.82 11.98
CA LEU A 1 30.05 -9.86 11.09
C LEU A 1 29.85 -10.23 9.62
N MET A 2 30.07 -11.50 9.24
CA MET A 2 29.98 -12.03 7.86
C MET A 2 28.58 -11.90 7.23
N ILE A 3 27.49 -12.16 7.98
CA ILE A 3 26.12 -12.06 7.50
C ILE A 3 25.76 -10.59 7.19
N LYS A 4 26.17 -9.63 8.03
CA LYS A 4 25.97 -8.19 7.78
C LYS A 4 26.71 -7.69 6.54
N THR A 5 27.86 -8.27 6.23
CA THR A 5 28.65 -7.94 5.03
C THR A 5 27.99 -8.52 3.78
N LEU A 6 27.46 -9.73 3.84
CA LEU A 6 26.71 -10.37 2.73
C LEU A 6 25.42 -9.60 2.38
N THR A 7 24.68 -9.12 3.38
CA THR A 7 23.47 -8.30 3.14
C THR A 7 23.82 -6.97 2.47
N LYS A 8 24.97 -6.36 2.86
CA LYS A 8 25.46 -5.12 2.21
C LYS A 8 25.88 -5.36 0.76
N ILE A 9 26.54 -6.49 0.49
CA ILE A 9 26.96 -6.88 -0.87
C ILE A 9 25.73 -7.20 -1.72
N PHE A 10 24.71 -7.86 -1.16
CA PHE A 10 23.46 -8.18 -1.87
C PHE A 10 22.67 -6.91 -2.22
N ALA A 11 22.59 -5.95 -1.30
CA ALA A 11 21.96 -4.65 -1.56
C ALA A 11 22.74 -3.88 -2.65
N LEU A 12 24.07 -3.88 -2.59
CA LEU A 12 24.91 -3.21 -3.58
C LEU A 12 24.84 -3.88 -4.96
N THR A 13 24.77 -5.22 -5.02
CA THR A 13 24.62 -5.97 -6.27
C THR A 13 23.23 -5.82 -6.90
N ALA A 14 22.18 -5.73 -6.08
CA ALA A 14 20.84 -5.43 -6.56
C ALA A 14 20.74 -4.02 -7.15
N VAL A 15 21.44 -3.06 -6.52
CA VAL A 15 21.56 -1.67 -6.97
C VAL A 15 22.35 -1.57 -8.26
N THR A 16 23.51 -2.21 -8.37
CA THR A 16 24.33 -2.23 -9.61
C THR A 16 23.64 -2.97 -10.75
N LYS A 17 22.94 -4.06 -10.47
CA LYS A 17 22.15 -4.78 -11.48
C LYS A 17 20.99 -3.93 -11.99
N SER A 18 20.31 -3.18 -11.11
CA SER A 18 19.27 -2.20 -11.47
C SER A 18 19.80 -1.05 -12.33
N LEU A 19 21.07 -0.65 -12.13
CA LEU A 19 21.73 0.38 -12.96
C LEU A 19 22.11 -0.10 -14.34
N LEU A 20 22.46 -1.39 -14.49
CA LEU A 20 22.96 -1.96 -15.74
C LEU A 20 21.85 -2.46 -16.69
N GLU A 21 20.63 -2.67 -16.19
CA GLU A 21 19.49 -3.13 -17.00
C GLU A 21 18.75 -1.98 -17.70
N THR A 22 19.46 -0.97 -18.20
CA THR A 22 18.89 0.12 -18.98
C THR A 22 18.65 -0.31 -20.43
N LYS A 23 17.47 -0.79 -20.76
CA LYS A 23 16.97 -0.72 -22.13
C LYS A 23 16.00 0.45 -22.25
N LYS A 24 16.35 1.45 -23.05
CA LYS A 24 15.43 2.46 -23.53
C LYS A 24 14.18 1.77 -24.08
N SER A 25 13.08 1.83 -23.35
CA SER A 25 11.77 1.52 -23.88
C SER A 25 11.29 2.77 -24.62
N GLN A 26 11.50 2.80 -25.92
CA GLN A 26 10.65 3.56 -26.81
C GLN A 26 9.42 2.70 -27.09
N SER A 27 8.48 2.63 -26.19
CA SER A 27 7.11 2.32 -26.55
C SER A 27 6.37 3.65 -26.59
N GLU A 28 6.09 4.13 -27.78
CA GLU A 28 5.00 5.06 -28.01
C GLU A 28 3.76 4.35 -27.44
N GLY A 29 3.33 4.79 -26.24
CA GLY A 29 2.28 4.11 -25.53
C GLY A 29 1.00 4.18 -26.32
N THR A 30 0.54 3.06 -26.81
CA THR A 30 -0.85 2.90 -27.13
C THR A 30 -1.63 3.18 -25.87
N THR A 31 -2.45 4.21 -25.88
CA THR A 31 -3.37 4.60 -24.81
C THR A 31 -4.51 3.58 -24.69
N GLN A 32 -4.22 2.31 -24.67
CA GLN A 32 -5.22 1.31 -24.36
C GLN A 32 -5.59 1.45 -22.88
N LEU A 33 -6.79 1.94 -22.66
CA LEU A 33 -7.37 2.09 -21.33
C LEU A 33 -7.54 0.70 -20.74
N HIS A 34 -6.93 0.46 -19.58
CA HIS A 34 -7.12 -0.77 -18.84
C HIS A 34 -8.63 -0.99 -18.60
N PRO A 35 -9.19 -2.21 -18.85
CA PRO A 35 -10.62 -2.49 -18.75
C PRO A 35 -11.21 -2.26 -17.35
N SER A 36 -10.37 -2.21 -16.31
CA SER A 36 -10.77 -1.90 -14.93
C SER A 36 -10.70 -0.41 -14.58
N LYS A 37 -10.79 0.49 -15.55
CA LYS A 37 -10.79 1.92 -15.29
C LYS A 37 -11.96 2.30 -14.39
N ILE A 38 -11.64 2.71 -13.17
CA ILE A 38 -12.58 3.24 -12.21
C ILE A 38 -12.38 4.74 -12.16
N PRO A 39 -13.40 5.53 -12.50
CA PRO A 39 -13.31 6.99 -12.42
C PRO A 39 -13.07 7.42 -10.98
N GLY A 40 -12.58 8.62 -10.81
CA GLY A 40 -12.39 9.24 -9.52
C GLY A 40 -12.42 10.74 -9.67
N ARG A 41 -12.42 11.43 -8.55
CA ARG A 41 -12.41 12.88 -8.46
C ARG A 41 -11.43 13.37 -7.40
N THR A 42 -11.06 14.62 -7.49
CA THR A 42 -10.25 15.29 -6.49
C THR A 42 -11.17 15.94 -5.44
N LEU A 43 -10.79 15.80 -4.18
CA LEU A 43 -11.37 16.48 -3.03
C LEU A 43 -10.35 17.47 -2.49
N PHE A 44 -10.82 18.61 -1.99
CA PHE A 44 -9.97 19.57 -1.30
C PHE A 44 -10.21 19.46 0.21
N VAL A 45 -9.25 18.92 0.93
CA VAL A 45 -9.34 18.63 2.36
C VAL A 45 -8.08 19.12 3.05
N ARG A 46 -8.21 19.86 4.16
CA ARG A 46 -7.07 20.44 4.91
C ARG A 46 -6.10 21.22 4.00
N GLU A 47 -6.64 22.04 3.11
CA GLU A 47 -5.87 22.86 2.17
C GLU A 47 -5.01 22.09 1.16
N GLN A 48 -5.32 20.80 0.93
CA GLN A 48 -4.62 19.91 0.01
C GLN A 48 -5.61 19.14 -0.88
N GLU A 49 -5.14 18.75 -2.06
CA GLU A 49 -5.92 17.92 -2.99
C GLU A 49 -5.69 16.43 -2.74
N PHE A 50 -6.78 15.69 -2.59
CA PHE A 50 -6.76 14.23 -2.47
C PHE A 50 -7.63 13.60 -3.56
N PHE A 51 -7.09 12.61 -4.23
CA PHE A 51 -7.82 11.89 -5.26
C PHE A 51 -8.49 10.66 -4.67
N VAL A 52 -9.79 10.52 -4.94
CA VAL A 52 -10.60 9.39 -4.49
C VAL A 52 -11.30 8.72 -5.66
N ARG A 53 -11.48 7.40 -5.56
CA ARG A 53 -12.34 6.59 -6.43
C ARG A 53 -13.48 6.08 -5.59
N GLU A 54 -14.68 6.26 -6.03
CA GLU A 54 -15.85 5.91 -5.24
C GLU A 54 -16.94 5.25 -6.07
N ASN A 55 -17.76 4.48 -5.41
CA ASN A 55 -19.00 3.91 -5.92
C ASN A 55 -20.01 3.86 -4.79
N THR A 56 -21.23 4.25 -5.06
CA THR A 56 -22.29 4.28 -4.07
C THR A 56 -23.40 3.31 -4.45
N ILE A 57 -23.76 2.46 -3.51
CA ILE A 57 -24.95 1.59 -3.56
C ILE A 57 -25.78 1.92 -2.33
N GLU A 58 -27.03 2.28 -2.54
CA GLU A 58 -27.95 2.67 -1.48
C GLU A 58 -28.08 1.56 -0.42
N GLY A 59 -28.05 1.94 0.85
CA GLY A 59 -28.14 1.01 1.99
C GLY A 59 -26.88 0.19 2.28
N SER A 60 -25.83 0.32 1.46
CA SER A 60 -24.57 -0.40 1.67
C SER A 60 -23.63 0.39 2.57
N THR A 61 -23.09 -0.26 3.61
CA THR A 61 -21.97 0.30 4.40
C THR A 61 -20.73 0.39 3.50
N PRO A 62 -20.16 1.58 3.29
CA PRO A 62 -19.04 1.72 2.37
C PRO A 62 -17.77 1.02 2.87
N ILE A 63 -17.00 0.48 1.94
CA ILE A 63 -15.69 -0.10 2.18
C ILE A 63 -14.61 0.92 1.78
N VAL A 64 -13.78 1.30 2.72
CA VAL A 64 -12.64 2.21 2.50
C VAL A 64 -11.40 1.39 2.20
N PHE A 65 -10.78 1.60 1.05
CA PHE A 65 -9.58 0.90 0.60
C PHE A 65 -8.35 1.80 0.73
N LEU A 66 -7.39 1.36 1.53
CA LEU A 66 -6.11 2.04 1.78
C LEU A 66 -4.96 1.24 1.17
N HIS A 67 -4.26 1.85 0.24
CA HIS A 67 -3.22 1.19 -0.58
C HIS A 67 -1.91 0.96 0.17
N SER A 68 -1.07 0.09 -0.37
CA SER A 68 0.29 -0.15 0.12
C SER A 68 1.22 1.01 -0.21
N TRP A 69 2.30 1.12 0.56
CA TRP A 69 3.37 2.06 0.21
C TRP A 69 3.89 1.73 -1.18
N GLY A 70 4.00 2.73 -1.99
CA GLY A 70 4.52 2.58 -3.29
C GLY A 70 3.57 2.29 -4.42
N SER A 71 2.35 2.41 -4.12
CA SER A 71 1.26 2.21 -5.03
C SER A 71 0.27 3.38 -4.92
N ASP A 72 -0.87 3.25 -5.52
CA ASP A 72 -2.01 4.14 -5.39
C ASP A 72 -3.30 3.32 -5.27
N SER A 73 -4.43 3.98 -5.15
CA SER A 73 -5.73 3.31 -5.00
C SER A 73 -6.03 2.37 -6.17
N LEU A 74 -5.69 2.75 -7.40
CA LEU A 74 -5.94 1.88 -8.54
C LEU A 74 -4.89 0.78 -8.64
N GLY A 75 -3.61 1.11 -8.46
CA GLY A 75 -2.51 0.15 -8.53
C GLY A 75 -2.62 -0.97 -7.51
N SER A 76 -3.03 -0.66 -6.29
CA SER A 76 -3.23 -1.67 -5.26
C SER A 76 -4.48 -2.53 -5.51
N TRP A 77 -5.56 -1.93 -6.02
CA TRP A 77 -6.88 -2.51 -5.97
C TRP A 77 -7.51 -2.78 -7.35
N PHE A 78 -6.77 -2.68 -8.45
CA PHE A 78 -7.30 -2.80 -9.82
C PHE A 78 -8.00 -4.13 -10.12
N LYS A 79 -7.65 -5.21 -9.42
CA LYS A 79 -8.32 -6.51 -9.54
C LYS A 79 -9.56 -6.63 -8.62
N ILE A 80 -9.58 -5.87 -7.55
CA ILE A 80 -10.61 -5.93 -6.49
C ILE A 80 -11.76 -4.98 -6.78
N LEU A 81 -11.48 -3.69 -7.02
CA LEU A 81 -12.51 -2.66 -7.16
C LEU A 81 -13.52 -2.93 -8.29
N PRO A 82 -13.15 -3.47 -9.47
CA PRO A 82 -14.12 -3.77 -10.52
C PRO A 82 -15.16 -4.82 -10.12
N LYS A 83 -14.79 -5.70 -9.18
CA LYS A 83 -15.68 -6.75 -8.66
C LYS A 83 -16.53 -6.23 -7.50
N ILE A 84 -15.92 -5.49 -6.58
CA ILE A 84 -16.60 -4.87 -5.42
C ILE A 84 -17.66 -3.87 -5.84
N LYS A 85 -17.41 -3.03 -6.84
CA LYS A 85 -18.36 -1.98 -7.28
C LYS A 85 -19.74 -2.50 -7.72
N LYS A 86 -19.85 -3.78 -8.01
CA LYS A 86 -21.13 -4.40 -8.40
C LYS A 86 -22.01 -4.73 -7.21
N GLU A 87 -21.44 -4.86 -6.03
CA GLU A 87 -22.09 -5.43 -4.85
C GLU A 87 -22.04 -4.51 -3.63
N SER A 88 -21.09 -3.56 -3.58
CA SER A 88 -20.88 -2.73 -2.40
C SER A 88 -20.46 -1.30 -2.75
N SER A 89 -20.83 -0.38 -1.88
CA SER A 89 -20.25 0.96 -1.87
C SER A 89 -18.79 0.89 -1.50
N PHE A 90 -17.95 1.74 -2.10
CA PHE A 90 -16.56 1.86 -1.70
C PHE A 90 -16.00 3.26 -1.89
N VAL A 91 -14.93 3.55 -1.16
CA VAL A 91 -14.04 4.69 -1.36
C VAL A 91 -12.60 4.17 -1.35
N ALA A 92 -11.87 4.36 -2.44
CA ALA A 92 -10.45 4.03 -2.52
C ALA A 92 -9.65 5.33 -2.67
N ILE A 93 -8.74 5.59 -1.74
CA ILE A 93 -8.07 6.88 -1.57
C ILE A 93 -6.63 6.76 -2.05
N ASP A 94 -6.19 7.72 -2.87
CA ASP A 94 -4.76 7.96 -3.07
C ASP A 94 -4.27 8.74 -1.84
N MET A 95 -3.52 8.08 -0.95
CA MET A 95 -3.02 8.74 0.27
C MET A 95 -1.95 9.78 -0.08
N ARG A 96 -1.66 10.68 0.87
CA ARG A 96 -0.67 11.74 0.70
C ARG A 96 0.63 11.22 0.08
N ASN A 97 1.19 11.99 -0.83
CA ASN A 97 2.41 11.70 -1.59
C ASN A 97 2.30 10.49 -2.55
N HIS A 98 1.10 9.97 -2.80
CA HIS A 98 0.88 8.85 -3.70
C HIS A 98 -0.16 9.18 -4.78
N GLY A 99 -0.07 8.49 -5.90
CA GLY A 99 -1.04 8.56 -6.98
C GLY A 99 -1.26 9.98 -7.50
N LYS A 100 -2.50 10.43 -7.49
CA LYS A 100 -2.93 11.74 -7.96
C LYS A 100 -3.16 12.75 -6.83
N SER A 101 -3.01 12.34 -5.58
CA SER A 101 -3.10 13.24 -4.43
C SER A 101 -1.89 14.16 -4.33
N ASP A 102 -2.01 15.26 -3.61
CA ASP A 102 -0.93 16.21 -3.42
C ASP A 102 0.31 15.57 -2.81
N ALA A 103 1.43 16.06 -3.25
CA ALA A 103 2.74 15.68 -2.78
C ALA A 103 3.45 16.86 -2.14
N SER A 104 4.03 16.65 -0.98
CA SER A 104 4.77 17.65 -0.22
C SER A 104 6.02 17.01 0.39
N TRP A 105 7.08 17.84 0.53
CA TRP A 105 8.29 17.48 1.26
C TRP A 105 8.14 17.58 2.78
N ASP A 106 7.00 18.10 3.25
CA ASP A 106 6.72 18.15 4.67
C ASP A 106 6.70 16.78 5.29
N ARG A 107 7.10 16.71 6.54
CA ARG A 107 7.04 15.46 7.28
C ARG A 107 5.59 15.01 7.39
N TRP A 108 5.39 13.74 7.18
CA TRP A 108 4.14 13.07 7.44
C TRP A 108 4.43 11.67 8.04
N ASP A 109 3.52 11.16 8.78
CA ASP A 109 3.61 9.80 9.34
C ASP A 109 2.29 9.05 9.14
N VAL A 110 2.25 7.84 9.68
CA VAL A 110 1.04 6.99 9.59
C VAL A 110 -0.14 7.64 10.29
N ASP A 111 0.09 8.28 11.43
CA ASP A 111 -0.96 8.93 12.23
C ASP A 111 -1.53 10.17 11.54
N GLU A 112 -0.69 10.94 10.85
CA GLU A 112 -1.15 12.08 10.04
C GLU A 112 -1.95 11.61 8.82
N ASN A 113 -1.52 10.53 8.15
CA ASN A 113 -2.33 9.93 7.09
C ASN A 113 -3.69 9.45 7.60
N ALA A 114 -3.75 8.88 8.80
CA ALA A 114 -5.02 8.49 9.42
C ALA A 114 -5.94 9.70 9.65
N ASP A 115 -5.41 10.81 10.15
CA ASP A 115 -6.16 12.06 10.34
C ASP A 115 -6.68 12.65 9.03
N ILE A 116 -5.88 12.57 7.96
CA ILE A 116 -6.28 12.98 6.61
C ILE A 116 -7.41 12.09 6.10
N VAL A 117 -7.29 10.77 6.21
CA VAL A 117 -8.36 9.83 5.78
C VAL A 117 -9.64 10.09 6.55
N ILE A 118 -9.59 10.29 7.88
CA ILE A 118 -10.77 10.65 8.68
C ILE A 118 -11.39 11.96 8.15
N SER A 119 -10.58 12.95 7.82
CA SER A 119 -11.09 14.22 7.26
C SER A 119 -11.73 14.03 5.89
N ILE A 120 -11.18 13.16 5.03
CA ILE A 120 -11.77 12.80 3.73
C ILE A 120 -13.13 12.09 3.94
N LEU A 121 -13.22 11.18 4.90
CA LEU A 121 -14.47 10.48 5.20
C LEU A 121 -15.55 11.44 5.72
N ASN A 122 -15.18 12.42 6.53
CA ASN A 122 -16.08 13.48 6.99
C ASN A 122 -16.57 14.34 5.83
N GLU A 123 -15.69 14.74 4.91
CA GLU A 123 -16.05 15.49 3.70
C GLU A 123 -17.03 14.70 2.82
N LEU A 124 -16.88 13.38 2.77
CA LEU A 124 -17.79 12.46 2.07
C LEU A 124 -19.07 12.12 2.86
N SER A 125 -19.25 12.71 4.05
CA SER A 125 -20.37 12.43 4.94
C SER A 125 -20.47 10.94 5.35
N ILE A 126 -19.34 10.24 5.44
CA ILE A 126 -19.26 8.84 5.85
C ILE A 126 -19.03 8.79 7.35
N SER A 127 -20.09 8.47 8.11
CA SER A 127 -20.04 8.36 9.56
C SER A 127 -19.70 6.94 10.06
N LYS A 128 -19.83 5.92 9.19
CA LYS A 128 -19.50 4.53 9.51
C LYS A 128 -19.07 3.78 8.23
N CYS A 129 -17.98 3.03 8.31
CA CYS A 129 -17.45 2.27 7.18
C CYS A 129 -16.72 1.00 7.62
N ASN A 130 -16.55 0.07 6.68
CA ASN A 130 -15.57 -1.00 6.79
C ASN A 130 -14.24 -0.49 6.20
N ILE A 131 -13.10 -0.87 6.78
CA ILE A 131 -11.79 -0.44 6.27
C ILE A 131 -10.97 -1.65 5.85
N VAL A 132 -10.41 -1.60 4.66
CA VAL A 132 -9.46 -2.58 4.13
C VAL A 132 -8.14 -1.88 3.89
N GLY A 133 -7.12 -2.25 4.66
CA GLY A 133 -5.77 -1.73 4.50
C GLY A 133 -4.79 -2.81 4.05
N TRP A 134 -3.90 -2.46 3.13
CA TRP A 134 -2.82 -3.35 2.70
C TRP A 134 -1.46 -2.76 3.06
N SER A 135 -0.62 -3.53 3.81
CA SER A 135 0.73 -3.11 4.20
C SER A 135 0.74 -1.76 4.93
N MET A 136 1.33 -0.70 4.38
CA MET A 136 1.22 0.66 4.92
C MET A 136 -0.24 1.06 5.18
N GLY A 137 -1.15 0.72 4.26
CA GLY A 137 -2.57 0.96 4.44
C GLY A 137 -3.16 0.25 5.67
N SER A 138 -2.60 -0.91 6.07
CA SER A 138 -2.99 -1.58 7.31
C SER A 138 -2.57 -0.78 8.54
N ALA A 139 -1.38 -0.18 8.53
CA ALA A 139 -0.92 0.67 9.61
C ALA A 139 -1.80 1.92 9.75
N VAL A 140 -2.15 2.56 8.63
CA VAL A 140 -3.08 3.70 8.61
C VAL A 140 -4.46 3.28 9.11
N ALA A 141 -4.97 2.11 8.68
CA ALA A 141 -6.27 1.57 9.11
C ALA A 141 -6.32 1.31 10.63
N MET A 142 -5.26 0.74 11.21
CA MET A 142 -5.14 0.57 12.66
C MET A 142 -5.12 1.91 13.39
N SER A 143 -4.41 2.90 12.88
CA SER A 143 -4.38 4.25 13.47
C SER A 143 -5.74 4.92 13.41
N ILE A 144 -6.51 4.77 12.32
CA ILE A 144 -7.90 5.26 12.22
C ILE A 144 -8.77 4.57 13.27
N ALA A 145 -8.69 3.24 13.41
CA ALA A 145 -9.49 2.49 14.37
C ALA A 145 -9.20 2.87 15.82
N LYS A 146 -7.96 3.25 16.13
CA LYS A 146 -7.59 3.81 17.43
C LYS A 146 -8.17 5.21 17.63
N LYS A 147 -7.99 6.11 16.65
CA LYS A 147 -8.34 7.54 16.77
C LYS A 147 -9.84 7.80 16.72
N ASN A 148 -10.56 7.03 15.93
CA ASN A 148 -12.00 7.19 15.70
C ASN A 148 -12.72 5.84 15.68
N LYS A 149 -12.93 5.28 16.87
CA LYS A 149 -13.55 3.97 17.05
C LYS A 149 -14.96 3.90 16.46
N SER A 150 -15.71 4.99 16.48
CA SER A 150 -17.11 5.02 16.02
C SER A 150 -17.25 4.91 14.49
N ILE A 151 -16.27 5.39 13.72
CA ILE A 151 -16.33 5.36 12.26
C ILE A 151 -16.04 3.97 11.70
N VAL A 152 -15.28 3.13 12.41
CA VAL A 152 -14.88 1.80 11.96
C VAL A 152 -15.91 0.76 12.39
N ASN A 153 -16.59 0.16 11.40
CA ASN A 153 -17.50 -0.96 11.62
C ASN A 153 -16.73 -2.27 11.73
N LYS A 154 -15.99 -2.62 10.67
CA LYS A 154 -15.12 -3.79 10.60
C LYS A 154 -13.79 -3.41 9.96
N LEU A 155 -12.73 -4.14 10.32
CA LEU A 155 -11.37 -3.86 9.90
C LEU A 155 -10.75 -5.07 9.20
N VAL A 156 -10.20 -4.90 8.02
CA VAL A 156 -9.42 -5.93 7.32
C VAL A 156 -7.99 -5.41 7.13
N LEU A 157 -7.04 -6.17 7.64
CA LEU A 157 -5.61 -5.86 7.60
C LEU A 157 -4.90 -6.91 6.75
N ILE A 158 -4.39 -6.51 5.59
CA ILE A 158 -3.68 -7.41 4.68
C ILE A 158 -2.18 -7.19 4.83
N THR A 159 -1.46 -8.26 5.18
CA THR A 159 -0.02 -8.26 5.48
C THR A 159 0.38 -7.10 6.41
N PRO A 160 -0.28 -6.99 7.59
CA PRO A 160 -0.05 -5.91 8.52
C PRO A 160 1.28 -6.05 9.25
N PHE A 161 1.71 -4.96 9.88
CA PHE A 161 2.83 -4.94 10.81
C PHE A 161 2.52 -4.03 11.99
N SER A 162 2.92 -4.44 13.19
CA SER A 162 2.83 -3.58 14.37
C SER A 162 4.04 -2.63 14.48
N TRP A 163 5.19 -3.03 13.89
CA TRP A 163 6.39 -2.19 13.73
C TRP A 163 7.22 -2.69 12.54
N LEU A 164 8.03 -1.84 11.94
CA LEU A 164 8.96 -2.22 10.87
C LEU A 164 10.43 -2.29 11.33
N GLY A 165 10.68 -2.32 12.62
CA GLY A 165 12.02 -2.38 13.19
C GLY A 165 12.76 -3.72 13.03
N GLY A 166 12.17 -4.71 12.39
CA GLY A 166 12.77 -6.01 12.10
C GLY A 166 13.88 -5.95 11.04
N ALA A 167 14.54 -7.04 10.82
CA ALA A 167 15.83 -7.26 10.19
C ALA A 167 16.22 -6.47 8.92
N VAL A 168 15.29 -5.96 8.14
CA VAL A 168 15.58 -5.25 6.88
C VAL A 168 15.71 -3.74 7.06
N TYR A 169 14.99 -3.16 8.03
CA TYR A 169 14.90 -1.71 8.23
C TYR A 169 15.65 -1.22 9.49
N ASN A 170 16.21 -2.14 10.29
CA ASN A 170 16.98 -1.81 11.50
C ASN A 170 18.30 -1.07 11.21
N ASP A 171 18.83 -1.19 10.01
CA ASP A 171 20.01 -0.41 9.61
C ASP A 171 19.54 0.94 9.04
N LYS A 172 19.27 1.89 9.95
CA LYS A 172 18.94 3.29 9.59
C LYS A 172 19.94 3.91 8.62
N LEU A 173 21.18 3.45 8.63
CA LEU A 173 22.23 3.90 7.73
C LEU A 173 22.04 3.31 6.33
N ALA A 174 21.78 2.00 6.22
CA ALA A 174 21.53 1.34 4.93
C ALA A 174 20.29 1.91 4.25
N PHE A 175 19.23 2.19 5.01
CA PHE A 175 18.02 2.83 4.49
C PHE A 175 18.29 4.26 4.01
N LYS A 176 19.05 5.07 4.78
CA LYS A 176 19.47 6.42 4.35
C LYS A 176 20.32 6.38 3.07
N ILE A 177 21.22 5.41 2.96
CA ILE A 177 22.05 5.21 1.76
C ILE A 177 21.15 4.85 0.57
N PHE A 178 20.18 3.94 0.76
CA PHE A 178 19.22 3.56 -0.28
C PHE A 178 18.40 4.76 -0.76
N VAL A 179 17.81 5.53 0.15
CA VAL A 179 17.04 6.74 -0.19
C VAL A 179 17.93 7.78 -0.88
N SER A 180 19.14 8.00 -0.39
CA SER A 180 20.08 8.94 -1.03
C SER A 180 20.48 8.49 -2.43
N PHE A 181 20.64 7.19 -2.63
CA PHE A 181 20.92 6.61 -3.94
C PHE A 181 19.73 6.81 -4.91
N VAL A 182 18.49 6.51 -4.47
CA VAL A 182 17.28 6.78 -5.27
C VAL A 182 17.23 8.25 -5.67
N ARG A 183 17.52 9.16 -4.74
CA ARG A 183 17.59 10.60 -4.99
C ARG A 183 18.60 10.99 -6.06
N ILE A 184 19.82 10.51 -5.93
CA ILE A 184 20.89 10.81 -6.90
C ILE A 184 20.51 10.25 -8.26
N ARG A 185 20.00 9.03 -8.32
CA ARG A 185 19.54 8.40 -9.56
C ARG A 185 18.46 9.22 -10.26
N GLU A 186 17.40 9.59 -9.56
CA GLU A 186 16.30 10.38 -10.12
C GLU A 186 16.77 11.74 -10.63
N ARG A 187 17.66 12.39 -9.88
CA ARG A 187 18.22 13.68 -10.27
C ARG A 187 19.12 13.62 -11.52
N LEU A 188 19.89 12.54 -11.65
CA LEU A 188 20.80 12.35 -12.78
C LEU A 188 20.12 11.74 -14.00
N PHE A 189 19.09 10.93 -13.77
CA PHE A 189 18.39 10.15 -14.80
C PHE A 189 16.87 10.21 -14.61
N PRO A 190 16.24 11.39 -14.79
CA PRO A 190 14.81 11.57 -14.50
C PRO A 190 13.88 10.69 -15.34
N ASN A 191 14.36 10.20 -16.48
CA ASN A 191 13.63 9.28 -17.36
C ASN A 191 14.04 7.81 -17.16
N PHE A 192 14.82 7.53 -16.11
CA PHE A 192 15.28 6.18 -15.83
C PHE A 192 14.15 5.36 -15.22
N ASN A 193 13.79 4.32 -15.94
CA ASN A 193 12.66 3.49 -15.56
C ASN A 193 13.08 2.02 -15.38
N PRO A 194 13.37 1.55 -14.15
CA PRO A 194 13.79 0.19 -13.95
C PRO A 194 12.63 -0.79 -14.14
N LYS A 195 12.58 -1.47 -15.29
CA LYS A 195 11.66 -2.61 -15.52
C LYS A 195 11.78 -3.67 -14.41
N SER A 196 12.88 -3.66 -13.65
CA SER A 196 13.09 -4.48 -12.45
C SER A 196 12.04 -4.27 -11.35
N LYS A 197 11.42 -3.07 -11.26
CA LYS A 197 10.36 -2.76 -10.30
C LYS A 197 9.20 -3.75 -10.39
N PHE A 198 8.91 -4.26 -11.59
CA PHE A 198 7.82 -5.21 -11.83
C PHE A 198 8.32 -6.65 -12.10
N SER A 199 9.63 -6.88 -12.14
CA SER A 199 10.16 -8.21 -12.50
C SER A 199 9.74 -9.29 -11.51
N PHE A 200 9.61 -8.96 -10.22
CA PHE A 200 9.15 -9.90 -9.22
C PHE A 200 7.66 -10.24 -9.38
N LEU A 201 6.84 -9.28 -9.80
CA LEU A 201 5.41 -9.47 -10.04
C LEU A 201 5.17 -10.38 -11.24
N ARG A 202 5.98 -10.21 -12.31
CA ARG A 202 5.96 -11.11 -13.46
C ARG A 202 6.41 -12.52 -13.11
N LYS A 203 7.47 -12.65 -12.30
CA LYS A 203 7.97 -13.96 -11.83
C LYS A 203 6.98 -14.69 -10.93
N SER A 204 6.12 -13.98 -10.24
CA SER A 204 5.06 -14.55 -9.40
C SER A 204 3.76 -14.85 -10.16
N ASN A 205 3.72 -14.61 -11.48
CA ASN A 205 2.50 -14.65 -12.32
C ASN A 205 1.37 -13.74 -11.79
N ALA A 206 1.69 -12.79 -10.91
CA ALA A 206 0.72 -11.85 -10.35
C ALA A 206 0.16 -10.90 -11.40
N ILE A 207 0.98 -10.56 -12.40
CA ILE A 207 0.61 -9.72 -13.51
C ILE A 207 1.13 -10.34 -14.82
N ASN A 208 0.32 -10.28 -15.86
CA ASN A 208 0.70 -10.62 -17.22
C ASN A 208 1.37 -9.42 -17.91
N ASP A 209 1.76 -9.57 -19.16
CA ASP A 209 2.44 -8.51 -19.90
C ASP A 209 1.55 -7.28 -20.12
N GLU A 210 0.27 -7.46 -20.37
CA GLU A 210 -0.72 -6.38 -20.52
C GLU A 210 -0.85 -5.56 -19.22
N TYR A 211 -1.00 -6.22 -18.08
CA TYR A 211 -1.02 -5.55 -16.78
C TYR A 211 0.31 -4.90 -16.41
N THR A 212 1.43 -5.51 -16.80
CA THR A 212 2.76 -4.94 -16.60
C THR A 212 2.90 -3.63 -17.35
N GLU A 213 2.47 -3.60 -18.62
CA GLU A 213 2.52 -2.40 -19.44
C GLU A 213 1.60 -1.31 -18.93
N TRP A 214 0.38 -1.68 -18.53
CA TRP A 214 -0.55 -0.74 -17.92
C TRP A 214 -0.02 -0.17 -16.59
N ALA A 215 0.45 -1.01 -15.68
CA ALA A 215 1.01 -0.59 -14.39
C ALA A 215 2.21 0.34 -14.62
N TRP A 216 3.06 0.00 -15.58
CA TRP A 216 4.18 0.81 -16.01
C TRP A 216 3.75 2.20 -16.50
N ASN A 217 2.73 2.27 -17.33
CA ASN A 217 2.26 3.51 -17.91
C ASN A 217 1.48 4.39 -16.90
N ASN A 218 0.88 3.80 -15.89
CA ASN A 218 -0.01 4.50 -14.95
C ASN A 218 0.58 4.69 -13.55
N LEU A 219 1.23 3.69 -12.96
CA LEU A 219 1.86 3.80 -11.64
C LEU A 219 3.17 4.58 -11.70
N HIS A 220 3.82 4.55 -12.86
CA HIS A 220 5.10 5.22 -13.05
C HIS A 220 5.00 6.72 -13.27
N LYS A 221 3.89 7.18 -13.82
CA LYS A 221 3.63 8.62 -14.06
C LYS A 221 3.12 9.36 -12.83
N SER A 222 2.83 8.64 -11.76
CA SER A 222 2.39 9.28 -10.53
C SER A 222 3.61 9.82 -9.79
N LYS A 223 3.66 11.11 -9.71
CA LYS A 223 4.49 11.99 -8.88
C LYS A 223 5.82 11.42 -8.36
N ASP A 224 6.69 12.31 -8.26
CA ASP A 224 8.09 12.26 -7.88
C ASP A 224 8.44 11.03 -7.01
N ASP A 225 9.04 10.01 -7.63
CA ASP A 225 9.57 8.79 -6.95
C ASP A 225 10.42 9.11 -5.70
N PHE A 226 10.83 10.31 -5.58
CA PHE A 226 11.55 10.99 -4.58
C PHE A 226 10.79 11.23 -3.28
N ILE A 227 9.62 11.89 -3.38
CA ILE A 227 8.74 12.16 -2.23
C ILE A 227 8.27 10.84 -1.66
N TYR A 228 8.08 9.91 -2.54
CA TYR A 228 7.75 8.56 -2.28
C TYR A 228 8.84 7.78 -1.51
N ALA A 229 10.08 7.80 -1.98
CA ALA A 229 11.20 7.17 -1.28
C ALA A 229 11.45 7.82 0.08
N ASP A 230 11.24 9.13 0.20
CA ASP A 230 11.38 9.85 1.47
C ASP A 230 10.27 9.48 2.47
N GLY A 231 9.07 9.16 1.98
CA GLY A 231 7.96 8.69 2.82
C GLY A 231 8.27 7.43 3.63
N GLY A 232 9.12 6.55 3.11
CA GLY A 232 9.59 5.39 3.87
C GLY A 232 10.26 5.74 5.20
N ARG A 233 10.82 6.93 5.34
CA ARG A 233 11.37 7.42 6.61
C ARG A 233 10.33 7.58 7.71
N PHE A 234 9.07 7.77 7.33
CA PHE A 234 7.96 8.02 8.25
C PHE A 234 7.15 6.76 8.53
N VAL A 235 7.14 5.81 7.59
CA VAL A 235 6.54 4.49 7.79
C VAL A 235 7.45 3.60 8.64
N VAL A 236 8.76 3.68 8.44
CA VAL A 236 9.76 2.86 9.18
C VAL A 236 9.74 3.07 10.70
N PRO A 237 9.57 4.29 11.25
CA PRO A 237 9.48 4.50 12.68
C PRO A 237 8.14 4.11 13.32
N TYR A 238 7.16 3.69 12.51
CA TYR A 238 5.84 3.32 13.03
C TYR A 238 5.93 2.18 14.04
N ASP A 239 5.25 2.35 15.16
CA ASP A 239 5.13 1.37 16.23
C ASP A 239 3.74 1.42 16.86
N ALA A 240 2.93 0.41 16.59
CA ALA A 240 1.58 0.27 17.14
C ALA A 240 1.53 -0.50 18.46
N ARG A 241 2.61 -1.16 18.86
CA ARG A 241 2.64 -2.03 20.05
C ARG A 241 2.17 -1.38 21.33
N PRO A 242 2.42 -0.09 21.58
CA PRO A 242 1.95 0.56 22.80
C PRO A 242 0.42 0.70 22.93
N TRP A 243 -0.32 0.57 21.81
CA TRP A 243 -1.73 0.93 21.77
C TRP A 243 -2.64 0.03 20.91
N ILE A 244 -2.11 -0.95 20.21
CA ILE A 244 -2.89 -1.80 19.28
C ILE A 244 -4.04 -2.52 20.01
N GLU A 245 -3.89 -2.81 21.31
CA GLU A 245 -4.91 -3.42 22.16
C GLU A 245 -6.13 -2.52 22.40
N GLU A 246 -6.04 -1.23 22.06
CA GLU A 246 -7.15 -0.28 22.14
C GLU A 246 -8.14 -0.42 20.96
N ILE A 247 -7.78 -1.16 19.91
CA ILE A 247 -8.64 -1.43 18.77
C ILE A 247 -9.77 -2.38 19.19
N GLU A 248 -11.01 -1.90 19.04
CA GLU A 248 -12.21 -2.64 19.43
C GLU A 248 -12.94 -3.28 18.24
N ALA A 249 -12.68 -2.77 17.03
CA ALA A 249 -13.33 -3.24 15.81
C ALA A 249 -13.06 -4.73 15.58
N GLU A 250 -14.09 -5.47 15.16
CA GLU A 250 -13.90 -6.83 14.65
C GLU A 250 -12.93 -6.80 13.47
N THR A 251 -11.86 -7.56 13.56
CA THR A 251 -10.73 -7.48 12.64
C THR A 251 -10.46 -8.81 11.96
N LEU A 252 -10.34 -8.78 10.63
CA LEU A 252 -9.78 -9.88 9.84
C LEU A 252 -8.33 -9.55 9.46
N VAL A 253 -7.41 -10.39 9.91
CA VAL A 253 -5.99 -10.30 9.51
C VAL A 253 -5.73 -11.33 8.41
N ILE A 254 -5.21 -10.85 7.28
CA ILE A 254 -4.82 -11.69 6.14
C ILE A 254 -3.31 -11.64 5.98
N THR A 255 -2.67 -12.82 5.96
CA THR A 255 -1.21 -12.96 5.81
C THR A 255 -0.85 -13.80 4.61
N GLY A 256 0.32 -13.55 4.03
CA GLY A 256 0.91 -14.40 3.02
C GLY A 256 2.02 -15.29 3.64
N GLY A 257 1.89 -16.62 3.52
CA GLY A 257 2.85 -17.56 4.09
C GLY A 257 4.27 -17.46 3.51
N LYS A 258 4.43 -16.77 2.37
CA LYS A 258 5.72 -16.53 1.72
C LYS A 258 6.09 -15.04 1.68
N ASP A 259 5.49 -14.22 2.57
CA ASP A 259 5.83 -12.80 2.66
C ASP A 259 7.28 -12.62 3.13
N LYS A 260 8.08 -11.89 2.34
CA LYS A 260 9.49 -11.58 2.62
C LYS A 260 9.72 -10.09 2.87
N LEU A 261 8.67 -9.27 2.77
CA LEU A 261 8.75 -7.83 2.96
C LEU A 261 8.35 -7.45 4.38
N VAL A 262 7.27 -8.02 4.88
CA VAL A 262 6.83 -7.82 6.25
C VAL A 262 7.26 -9.05 7.06
N PRO A 263 8.08 -8.89 8.09
CA PRO A 263 8.49 -9.99 8.95
C PRO A 263 7.28 -10.66 9.61
N GLU A 264 7.22 -11.98 9.57
CA GLU A 264 6.12 -12.76 10.14
C GLU A 264 5.89 -12.42 11.62
N GLU A 265 6.97 -12.19 12.38
CA GLU A 265 6.90 -11.81 13.79
C GLU A 265 6.07 -10.54 14.02
N THR A 266 6.14 -9.56 13.10
CA THR A 266 5.42 -8.28 13.25
C THR A 266 3.94 -8.43 12.93
N SER A 267 3.59 -9.32 11.98
CA SER A 267 2.19 -9.67 11.70
C SER A 267 1.59 -10.51 12.84
N ASN A 268 2.35 -11.45 13.39
CA ASN A 268 1.94 -12.26 14.52
C ASN A 268 1.75 -11.42 15.79
N ASP A 269 2.57 -10.38 16.00
CA ASP A 269 2.37 -9.42 17.09
C ASP A 269 1.06 -8.65 16.94
N VAL A 270 0.68 -8.23 15.71
CA VAL A 270 -0.66 -7.65 15.46
C VAL A 270 -1.75 -8.60 15.89
N VAL A 271 -1.70 -9.86 15.45
CA VAL A 271 -2.70 -10.87 15.76
C VAL A 271 -2.80 -11.12 17.27
N SER A 272 -1.64 -11.24 17.94
CA SER A 272 -1.61 -11.58 19.38
C SER A 272 -2.16 -10.49 20.29
N ARG A 273 -2.18 -9.24 19.83
CA ARG A 273 -2.62 -8.08 20.62
C ARG A 273 -4.04 -7.62 20.32
N LEU A 274 -4.59 -7.95 19.16
CA LEU A 274 -5.97 -7.61 18.83
C LEU A 274 -6.96 -8.46 19.63
N LYS A 275 -7.97 -7.82 20.23
CA LYS A 275 -8.94 -8.51 21.10
C LYS A 275 -9.98 -9.32 20.31
N ASN A 276 -10.36 -8.85 19.13
CA ASN A 276 -11.42 -9.43 18.33
C ASN A 276 -10.88 -9.68 16.91
N VAL A 277 -10.16 -10.77 16.73
CA VAL A 277 -9.41 -11.06 15.50
C VAL A 277 -9.74 -12.43 14.92
N ARG A 278 -9.98 -12.44 13.61
CA ARG A 278 -9.96 -13.65 12.76
C ARG A 278 -8.69 -13.61 11.91
N VAL A 279 -8.09 -14.75 11.66
CA VAL A 279 -6.86 -14.84 10.87
C VAL A 279 -7.07 -15.75 9.68
N LYS A 280 -6.62 -15.28 8.52
CA LYS A 280 -6.54 -16.08 7.30
C LYS A 280 -5.14 -16.00 6.73
N THR A 281 -4.48 -17.14 6.59
CA THR A 281 -3.19 -17.24 5.91
C THR A 281 -3.38 -17.87 4.53
N PHE A 282 -2.82 -17.24 3.51
CA PHE A 282 -2.67 -17.84 2.18
C PHE A 282 -1.25 -18.42 2.06
N PRO A 283 -1.08 -19.75 2.17
CA PRO A 283 0.25 -20.36 2.33
C PRO A 283 1.22 -20.07 1.19
N ASP A 284 0.66 -19.91 -0.02
CA ASP A 284 1.44 -19.67 -1.23
C ASP A 284 1.62 -18.21 -1.59
N ALA A 285 0.89 -17.31 -0.93
CA ALA A 285 0.97 -15.88 -1.17
C ALA A 285 2.24 -15.27 -0.57
N GLY A 286 2.80 -14.32 -1.29
CA GLY A 286 3.78 -13.36 -0.75
C GLY A 286 3.09 -12.10 -0.23
N HIS A 287 3.80 -10.98 -0.24
CA HIS A 287 3.28 -9.68 0.21
C HIS A 287 2.09 -9.17 -0.62
N SER A 288 2.00 -9.55 -1.89
CA SER A 288 1.06 -8.99 -2.86
C SER A 288 -0.26 -9.79 -2.94
N VAL A 289 -0.86 -10.12 -1.81
CA VAL A 289 -2.14 -10.86 -1.72
C VAL A 289 -3.21 -10.29 -2.65
N PRO A 290 -3.48 -8.97 -2.72
CA PRO A 290 -4.53 -8.42 -3.58
C PRO A 290 -4.32 -8.66 -5.08
N TRP A 291 -3.11 -9.00 -5.49
CA TRP A 291 -2.76 -9.23 -6.89
C TRP A 291 -2.68 -10.70 -7.25
N THR A 292 -2.25 -11.55 -6.30
CA THR A 292 -1.96 -12.97 -6.55
C THR A 292 -3.10 -13.88 -6.13
N HIS A 293 -3.93 -13.45 -5.17
CA HIS A 293 -5.01 -14.22 -4.58
C HIS A 293 -6.32 -13.39 -4.52
N GLU A 294 -6.61 -12.66 -5.60
CA GLU A 294 -7.74 -11.71 -5.62
C GLU A 294 -9.09 -12.40 -5.44
N ASN A 295 -9.27 -13.63 -5.93
CA ASN A 295 -10.55 -14.32 -5.81
C ASN A 295 -10.78 -14.82 -4.38
N GLU A 296 -9.75 -15.41 -3.78
CA GLU A 296 -9.77 -15.86 -2.39
C GLU A 296 -9.94 -14.67 -1.45
N LEU A 297 -9.23 -13.56 -1.70
CA LEU A 297 -9.40 -12.33 -0.94
C LEU A 297 -10.84 -11.80 -1.02
N LEU A 298 -11.42 -11.78 -2.20
CA LEU A 298 -12.82 -11.34 -2.38
C LEU A 298 -13.81 -12.22 -1.63
N ASN A 299 -13.59 -13.54 -1.61
CA ASN A 299 -14.42 -14.45 -0.83
C ASN A 299 -14.32 -14.17 0.67
N GLU A 300 -13.10 -13.96 1.19
CA GLU A 300 -12.91 -13.59 2.60
C GLU A 300 -13.58 -12.24 2.94
N LEU A 301 -13.48 -11.24 2.05
CA LEU A 301 -14.15 -9.95 2.24
C LEU A 301 -15.67 -10.10 2.28
N LYS A 302 -16.26 -10.88 1.36
CA LYS A 302 -17.71 -11.13 1.31
C LYS A 302 -18.23 -11.89 2.52
N GLU A 303 -17.45 -12.86 3.01
CA GLU A 303 -17.81 -13.61 4.21
C GLU A 303 -17.71 -12.77 5.48
N PHE A 304 -16.76 -11.85 5.50
CA PHE A 304 -16.49 -11.06 6.69
C PHE A 304 -17.41 -9.84 6.81
N PHE A 305 -17.81 -9.17 5.72
CA PHE A 305 -18.67 -7.99 5.74
C PHE A 305 -20.15 -8.31 5.69
#